data_61434b97d09d5329667c34bb7f30edb9
#
_entry.id   61434b97d09d5329667c34bb7f30edb9
#
_cell.length_a   1.000
_cell.length_b   1.000
_cell.length_c   1.000
_cell.angle_alpha   90.00
_cell.angle_beta   90.00
_cell.angle_gamma   90.00
#
_symmetry.space_group_name_H-M   'P 1'
#
loop_
_entity.id
_entity.type
_entity.pdbx_description
1 polymer ?
#
loop_
_entity_poly.entity_id
_entity_poly.type
_entity_poly.pdbx_seq_one_letter_code
_entity_poly.pdbx_strand_id
1 'polypeptide(L)'
;SVLMRQANDTYRYESRKKEALVSEKPLAVPADGFSLKLDTEKAGNYSYVVRDAAGIELNRIDYNVAGQGNVTRSLERNAELQLTLNRKDYQPGDEIEVSIRAPYVGAGLITIERDKVFTQAWFKTTTTASVQKIKLPKDFEGNGYVNVQFIRDPGSDEIFMSPLSYGVAPFATSLAQRTNTLKLTAPELTKPGQVLKMKLTAEQPTRAVVFAIDEGILQVARYQNADPLAFFFQKRALEVKSAQILDLILPEFKRLMAAAAPGGDEAGANARNLNPFKRKGEAPAVYWSGIVDVSGEKEFAYTVPDHFNGTLRVMAVAVNEGSVGV
;
A
#
# COMPACT_ATOMS: atom_id res chain seq x y z
N SER A 1 -5.65 -36.24 -6.50
CA SER A 1 -6.96 -36.16 -7.16
C SER A 1 -7.66 -37.49 -7.04
N VAL A 2 -8.95 -37.48 -6.77
CA VAL A 2 -9.78 -38.71 -6.69
C VAL A 2 -10.80 -38.64 -7.82
N LEU A 3 -10.95 -39.76 -8.55
CA LEU A 3 -11.95 -39.88 -9.60
C LEU A 3 -13.33 -40.08 -8.95
N MET A 4 -14.23 -39.14 -9.14
CA MET A 4 -15.59 -39.17 -8.57
C MET A 4 -16.61 -39.36 -9.65
N ARG A 5 -17.54 -40.34 -9.45
CA ARG A 5 -18.71 -40.50 -10.29
C ARG A 5 -19.74 -39.45 -9.97
N GLN A 6 -20.22 -38.72 -10.95
CA GLN A 6 -21.28 -37.71 -10.79
C GLN A 6 -22.67 -38.35 -11.00
N ALA A 7 -23.71 -37.63 -10.59
CA ALA A 7 -25.09 -38.10 -10.69
C ALA A 7 -25.57 -38.41 -12.13
N ASN A 8 -24.87 -37.89 -13.14
CA ASN A 8 -25.13 -38.08 -14.56
C ASN A 8 -24.24 -39.18 -15.19
N ASP A 9 -23.67 -40.04 -14.37
CA ASP A 9 -22.77 -41.14 -14.78
C ASP A 9 -21.47 -40.71 -15.47
N THR A 10 -21.13 -39.43 -15.41
CA THR A 10 -19.81 -38.94 -15.83
C THR A 10 -18.81 -39.02 -14.69
N TYR A 11 -17.54 -39.19 -15.04
CA TYR A 11 -16.45 -39.22 -14.07
C TYR A 11 -15.68 -37.90 -14.13
N ARG A 12 -15.48 -37.30 -12.95
CA ARG A 12 -14.66 -36.08 -12.81
C ARG A 12 -13.56 -36.30 -11.79
N TYR A 13 -12.36 -35.78 -12.07
CA TYR A 13 -11.30 -35.72 -11.09
C TYR A 13 -11.56 -34.55 -10.13
N GLU A 14 -11.73 -34.86 -8.86
CA GLU A 14 -11.79 -33.86 -7.79
C GLU A 14 -10.49 -33.88 -6.99
N SER A 15 -9.90 -32.70 -6.82
CA SER A 15 -8.76 -32.54 -5.91
C SER A 15 -9.27 -32.39 -4.47
N ARG A 16 -9.01 -33.39 -3.65
CA ARG A 16 -9.31 -33.34 -2.22
C ARG A 16 -8.03 -33.08 -1.43
N LYS A 17 -8.08 -32.07 -0.55
CA LYS A 17 -7.01 -31.81 0.39
C LYS A 17 -7.01 -32.97 1.41
N LYS A 18 -5.90 -33.68 1.54
CA LYS A 18 -5.68 -34.71 2.56
C LYS A 18 -4.65 -34.16 3.53
N GLU A 19 -5.07 -34.00 4.76
CA GLU A 19 -4.17 -33.60 5.86
C GLU A 19 -3.68 -34.86 6.58
N ALA A 20 -2.42 -34.91 6.92
CA ALA A 20 -1.81 -35.93 7.74
C ALA A 20 -1.19 -35.29 8.97
N LEU A 21 -1.41 -35.86 10.13
CA LEU A 21 -0.80 -35.41 11.38
C LEU A 21 0.72 -35.70 11.32
N VAL A 22 1.52 -34.63 11.43
CA VAL A 22 2.99 -34.71 11.47
C VAL A 22 3.50 -34.81 12.89
N SER A 23 2.98 -33.97 13.78
CA SER A 23 3.30 -33.98 15.21
C SER A 23 2.19 -33.33 16.01
N GLU A 24 2.05 -33.75 17.27
CA GLU A 24 1.14 -33.19 18.26
C GLU A 24 1.87 -33.03 19.58
N LYS A 25 1.72 -31.89 20.23
CA LYS A 25 2.39 -31.56 21.49
C LYS A 25 1.45 -30.77 22.40
N PRO A 26 1.40 -31.02 23.71
CA PRO A 26 0.71 -30.16 24.65
C PRO A 26 1.38 -28.76 24.66
N LEU A 27 0.57 -27.72 24.71
CA LEU A 27 1.01 -26.34 24.66
C LEU A 27 0.39 -25.55 25.81
N ALA A 28 1.23 -25.00 26.70
CA ALA A 28 0.78 -24.02 27.66
C ALA A 28 0.84 -22.62 27.07
N VAL A 29 -0.31 -21.94 27.01
CA VAL A 29 -0.41 -20.58 26.48
C VAL A 29 -0.42 -19.59 27.64
N PRO A 30 0.65 -18.78 27.86
CA PRO A 30 0.69 -17.73 28.87
C PRO A 30 -0.30 -16.60 28.53
N ALA A 31 -0.76 -15.86 29.55
CA ALA A 31 -1.71 -14.76 29.36
C ALA A 31 -1.16 -13.61 28.52
N ASP A 32 0.15 -13.39 28.54
CA ASP A 32 0.89 -12.38 27.78
C ASP A 32 1.29 -12.83 26.37
N GLY A 33 0.90 -14.07 25.99
CA GLY A 33 1.24 -14.66 24.69
C GLY A 33 2.65 -15.25 24.64
N PHE A 34 2.97 -15.90 23.53
CA PHE A 34 4.30 -16.43 23.26
C PHE A 34 4.56 -16.53 21.76
N SER A 35 5.84 -16.63 21.40
CA SER A 35 6.26 -16.85 20.01
C SER A 35 6.61 -18.34 19.81
N LEU A 36 6.07 -18.89 18.72
CA LEU A 36 6.35 -20.26 18.33
C LEU A 36 7.18 -20.29 17.04
N LYS A 37 8.27 -21.03 17.05
CA LYS A 37 9.07 -21.30 15.85
C LYS A 37 8.45 -22.46 15.09
N LEU A 38 8.02 -22.22 13.85
CA LEU A 38 7.50 -23.25 12.96
C LEU A 38 8.63 -24.13 12.43
N ASP A 39 8.32 -25.41 12.21
CA ASP A 39 9.26 -26.33 11.57
C ASP A 39 9.39 -26.03 10.09
N THR A 40 10.62 -25.86 9.61
CA THR A 40 10.95 -25.55 8.22
C THR A 40 11.99 -26.51 7.62
N GLU A 41 12.21 -27.68 8.24
CA GLU A 41 13.24 -28.63 7.79
C GLU A 41 12.84 -29.36 6.52
N LYS A 42 11.55 -29.65 6.35
CA LYS A 42 11.06 -30.41 5.18
C LYS A 42 10.15 -29.54 4.32
N ALA A 43 10.39 -29.57 3.01
CA ALA A 43 9.52 -28.91 2.05
C ALA A 43 8.09 -29.49 2.09
N GLY A 44 7.09 -28.62 2.10
CA GLY A 44 5.69 -29.05 2.16
C GLY A 44 4.73 -27.92 2.48
N ASN A 45 3.44 -28.25 2.42
CA ASN A 45 2.38 -27.36 2.90
C ASN A 45 1.93 -27.87 4.27
N TYR A 46 1.96 -27.01 5.24
CA TYR A 46 1.66 -27.33 6.62
C TYR A 46 0.56 -26.44 7.18
N SER A 47 -0.19 -26.98 8.15
CA SER A 47 -1.11 -26.24 8.96
C SER A 47 -0.72 -26.43 10.43
N TYR A 48 -0.47 -25.36 11.15
CA TYR A 48 -0.33 -25.38 12.59
C TYR A 48 -1.70 -25.08 13.21
N VAL A 49 -2.21 -26.06 13.97
CA VAL A 49 -3.56 -26.01 14.51
C VAL A 49 -3.48 -26.08 16.04
N VAL A 50 -4.07 -25.10 16.72
CA VAL A 50 -4.21 -25.08 18.17
C VAL A 50 -5.63 -25.55 18.51
N ARG A 51 -5.72 -26.56 19.38
CA ARG A 51 -6.99 -27.13 19.88
C ARG A 51 -7.07 -27.06 21.38
N ASP A 52 -8.28 -26.97 21.89
CA ASP A 52 -8.53 -27.12 23.30
C ASP A 52 -8.52 -28.60 23.75
N ALA A 53 -8.71 -28.86 25.06
CA ALA A 53 -8.76 -30.20 25.62
C ALA A 53 -9.96 -31.04 25.11
N ALA A 54 -10.98 -30.40 24.54
CA ALA A 54 -12.13 -31.06 23.92
C ALA A 54 -11.91 -31.34 22.42
N GLY A 55 -10.75 -30.94 21.84
CA GLY A 55 -10.40 -31.10 20.43
C GLY A 55 -10.96 -30.03 19.52
N ILE A 56 -11.55 -28.95 20.04
CA ILE A 56 -12.08 -27.85 19.27
C ILE A 56 -10.92 -27.00 18.76
N GLU A 57 -10.93 -26.70 17.45
CA GLU A 57 -9.93 -25.85 16.81
C GLU A 57 -10.10 -24.39 17.28
N LEU A 58 -9.10 -23.86 17.98
CA LEU A 58 -9.07 -22.50 18.49
C LEU A 58 -8.39 -21.54 17.51
N ASN A 59 -7.34 -22.02 16.82
CA ASN A 59 -6.61 -21.22 15.85
C ASN A 59 -5.93 -22.12 14.82
N ARG A 60 -5.71 -21.57 13.59
CA ARG A 60 -5.03 -22.26 12.49
C ARG A 60 -4.14 -21.28 11.74
N ILE A 61 -2.91 -21.70 11.47
CA ILE A 61 -1.97 -20.97 10.61
C ILE A 61 -1.50 -21.94 9.53
N ASP A 62 -1.82 -21.63 8.29
CA ASP A 62 -1.31 -22.36 7.13
C ASP A 62 0.00 -21.73 6.68
N TYR A 63 1.04 -22.57 6.49
CA TYR A 63 2.34 -22.11 6.00
C TYR A 63 2.94 -23.12 5.04
N ASN A 64 3.89 -22.68 4.24
CA ASN A 64 4.61 -23.58 3.34
C ASN A 64 6.11 -23.44 3.50
N VAL A 65 6.76 -24.57 3.37
CA VAL A 65 8.22 -24.70 3.36
C VAL A 65 8.65 -24.98 1.94
N ALA A 66 9.46 -24.07 1.39
CA ALA A 66 10.01 -24.21 0.03
C ALA A 66 11.08 -25.31 -0.01
N GLY A 67 11.10 -26.09 -1.10
CA GLY A 67 12.12 -27.12 -1.32
C GLY A 67 11.76 -28.03 -2.48
N GLN A 68 12.69 -28.92 -2.83
CA GLN A 68 12.42 -29.97 -3.84
C GLN A 68 11.24 -30.84 -3.40
N GLY A 69 10.25 -30.99 -4.28
CA GLY A 69 9.06 -31.81 -4.04
C GLY A 69 7.83 -31.07 -3.51
N ASN A 70 7.92 -29.81 -3.11
CA ASN A 70 6.75 -29.00 -2.81
C ASN A 70 6.24 -28.29 -4.06
N VAL A 71 5.75 -29.08 -5.00
CA VAL A 71 5.02 -28.57 -6.16
C VAL A 71 3.59 -28.29 -5.71
N THR A 72 3.35 -27.08 -5.22
CA THR A 72 1.98 -26.64 -4.99
C THR A 72 1.34 -26.42 -6.35
N ARG A 73 0.61 -27.41 -6.83
CA ARG A 73 -0.28 -27.21 -7.96
C ARG A 73 -1.33 -26.20 -7.52
N SER A 74 -1.14 -24.94 -7.91
CA SER A 74 -2.20 -23.95 -7.88
C SER A 74 -3.32 -24.50 -8.74
N LEU A 75 -4.48 -24.76 -8.14
CA LEU A 75 -5.70 -25.15 -8.85
C LEU A 75 -6.31 -23.98 -9.63
N GLU A 76 -5.73 -22.80 -9.49
CA GLU A 76 -6.13 -21.61 -10.21
C GLU A 76 -5.59 -21.66 -11.63
N ARG A 77 -6.49 -21.56 -12.60
CA ARG A 77 -6.22 -21.60 -14.05
C ARG A 77 -5.28 -20.47 -14.53
N ASN A 78 -5.00 -19.50 -13.68
CA ASN A 78 -4.12 -18.39 -13.98
C ASN A 78 -2.76 -18.65 -13.35
N ALA A 79 -1.72 -18.67 -14.17
CA ALA A 79 -0.33 -18.78 -13.75
C ALA A 79 0.11 -17.45 -13.07
N GLU A 80 -0.48 -17.12 -11.93
CA GLU A 80 -0.24 -15.89 -11.20
C GLU A 80 0.86 -16.10 -10.16
N LEU A 81 1.76 -15.11 -10.04
CA LEU A 81 2.75 -15.06 -8.97
C LEU A 81 2.15 -14.51 -7.70
N GLN A 82 2.37 -15.18 -6.57
CA GLN A 82 2.09 -14.60 -5.27
C GLN A 82 3.33 -13.86 -4.78
N LEU A 83 3.17 -12.55 -4.57
CA LEU A 83 4.24 -11.69 -4.09
C LEU A 83 3.92 -11.18 -2.69
N THR A 84 4.91 -11.24 -1.80
CA THR A 84 4.84 -10.64 -0.47
C THR A 84 6.10 -9.84 -0.23
N LEU A 85 5.94 -8.57 0.12
CA LEU A 85 7.05 -7.71 0.51
C LEU A 85 7.29 -7.81 2.02
N ASN A 86 8.55 -7.72 2.44
CA ASN A 86 8.90 -7.75 3.86
C ASN A 86 8.34 -6.54 4.65
N ARG A 87 8.04 -5.43 3.98
CA ARG A 87 7.41 -4.21 4.53
C ARG A 87 6.46 -3.60 3.51
N LYS A 88 5.63 -2.66 3.95
CA LYS A 88 4.78 -1.83 3.06
C LYS A 88 5.37 -0.44 2.84
N ASP A 89 6.17 0.04 3.80
CA ASP A 89 6.79 1.36 3.78
C ASP A 89 8.32 1.22 3.86
N TYR A 90 9.01 1.95 3.00
CA TYR A 90 10.46 1.93 2.85
C TYR A 90 11.05 3.33 2.91
N GLN A 91 12.35 3.43 3.17
CA GLN A 91 13.11 4.65 2.95
C GLN A 91 13.70 4.63 1.53
N PRO A 92 13.84 5.79 0.86
CA PRO A 92 14.60 5.88 -0.38
C PRO A 92 16.00 5.27 -0.22
N GLY A 93 16.36 4.36 -1.12
CA GLY A 93 17.61 3.62 -1.06
C GLY A 93 17.60 2.31 -0.28
N ASP A 94 16.49 1.96 0.36
CA ASP A 94 16.32 0.66 1.04
C ASP A 94 16.39 -0.51 0.07
N GLU A 95 16.67 -1.69 0.60
CA GLU A 95 16.53 -2.97 -0.08
C GLU A 95 15.14 -3.54 0.21
N ILE A 96 14.40 -3.85 -0.83
CA ILE A 96 13.10 -4.52 -0.77
C ILE A 96 13.33 -6.02 -0.90
N GLU A 97 12.90 -6.80 0.08
CA GLU A 97 12.85 -8.25 -0.01
C GLU A 97 11.48 -8.67 -0.53
N VAL A 98 11.50 -9.42 -1.63
CA VAL A 98 10.31 -9.91 -2.33
C VAL A 98 10.25 -11.42 -2.17
N SER A 99 9.34 -11.91 -1.37
CA SER A 99 9.01 -13.32 -1.31
C SER A 99 8.13 -13.66 -2.51
N ILE A 100 8.62 -14.54 -3.36
CA ILE A 100 7.97 -14.94 -4.61
C ILE A 100 7.56 -16.39 -4.48
N ARG A 101 6.29 -16.67 -4.73
CA ARG A 101 5.77 -18.01 -4.92
C ARG A 101 5.28 -18.14 -6.35
N ALA A 102 5.94 -19.02 -7.10
CA ALA A 102 5.69 -19.28 -8.51
C ALA A 102 5.03 -20.64 -8.72
N PRO A 103 4.25 -20.83 -9.79
CA PRO A 103 3.64 -22.11 -10.12
C PRO A 103 4.66 -23.15 -10.62
N TYR A 104 5.85 -22.72 -11.01
CA TYR A 104 6.93 -23.56 -11.55
C TYR A 104 8.30 -22.94 -11.29
N VAL A 105 9.36 -23.67 -11.61
CA VAL A 105 10.74 -23.19 -11.59
C VAL A 105 11.07 -22.41 -12.87
N GLY A 106 12.03 -21.49 -12.80
CA GLY A 106 12.39 -20.70 -13.97
C GLY A 106 13.25 -19.49 -13.69
N ALA A 107 13.11 -18.48 -14.54
CA ALA A 107 13.83 -17.20 -14.44
C ALA A 107 12.86 -16.03 -14.51
N GLY A 108 13.21 -14.94 -13.86
CA GLY A 108 12.35 -13.76 -13.82
C GLY A 108 13.10 -12.45 -13.81
N LEU A 109 12.33 -11.41 -14.05
CA LEU A 109 12.71 -10.03 -13.96
C LEU A 109 11.88 -9.35 -12.88
N ILE A 110 12.53 -8.73 -11.91
CA ILE A 110 11.89 -7.85 -10.93
C ILE A 110 12.14 -6.43 -11.37
N THR A 111 11.09 -5.61 -11.36
CA THR A 111 11.19 -4.18 -11.64
C THR A 111 10.52 -3.38 -10.53
N ILE A 112 11.03 -2.17 -10.28
CA ILE A 112 10.31 -1.14 -9.53
C ILE A 112 9.75 -0.15 -10.53
N GLU A 113 8.43 0.01 -10.50
CA GLU A 113 7.69 0.73 -11.52
C GLU A 113 6.68 1.71 -10.92
N ARG A 114 6.33 2.74 -11.69
CA ARG A 114 5.19 3.63 -11.52
C ARG A 114 4.83 4.26 -12.87
N ASP A 115 5.39 5.39 -13.22
CA ASP A 115 5.32 6.08 -14.51
C ASP A 115 6.40 5.58 -15.49
N LYS A 116 7.45 5.00 -14.95
CA LYS A 116 8.56 4.36 -15.68
C LYS A 116 9.13 3.21 -14.86
N VAL A 117 10.05 2.45 -15.45
CA VAL A 117 10.90 1.51 -14.74
C VAL A 117 12.04 2.27 -14.07
N PHE A 118 12.12 2.23 -12.75
CA PHE A 118 13.14 2.92 -11.96
C PHE A 118 14.38 2.07 -11.76
N THR A 119 14.20 0.76 -11.56
CA THR A 119 15.29 -0.20 -11.40
C THR A 119 14.81 -1.60 -11.76
N GLN A 120 15.75 -2.50 -12.04
CA GLN A 120 15.45 -3.87 -12.40
C GLN A 120 16.51 -4.84 -11.87
N ALA A 121 16.11 -6.10 -11.66
CA ALA A 121 16.99 -7.18 -11.24
C ALA A 121 16.54 -8.50 -11.88
N TRP A 122 17.46 -9.23 -12.46
CA TRP A 122 17.23 -10.58 -12.99
C TRP A 122 17.48 -11.63 -11.92
N PHE A 123 16.68 -12.68 -11.92
CA PHE A 123 16.91 -13.82 -11.03
C PHE A 123 16.55 -15.15 -11.74
N LYS A 124 17.11 -16.23 -11.23
CA LYS A 124 16.76 -17.60 -11.60
C LYS A 124 16.54 -18.40 -10.32
N THR A 125 15.54 -19.25 -10.33
CA THR A 125 15.25 -20.13 -9.21
C THR A 125 14.99 -21.56 -9.66
N THR A 126 15.47 -22.50 -8.86
CA THR A 126 15.24 -23.94 -9.00
C THR A 126 14.15 -24.46 -8.07
N THR A 127 13.47 -23.54 -7.35
CA THR A 127 12.38 -23.84 -6.43
C THR A 127 11.18 -22.97 -6.75
N THR A 128 9.99 -23.40 -6.38
CA THR A 128 8.73 -22.65 -6.60
C THR A 128 8.52 -21.53 -5.60
N ALA A 129 9.36 -21.43 -4.57
CA ALA A 129 9.37 -20.31 -3.63
C ALA A 129 10.80 -19.80 -3.47
N SER A 130 10.95 -18.49 -3.53
CA SER A 130 12.26 -17.84 -3.38
C SER A 130 12.09 -16.45 -2.75
N VAL A 131 13.15 -15.96 -2.13
CA VAL A 131 13.24 -14.57 -1.67
C VAL A 131 14.27 -13.87 -2.54
N GLN A 132 13.86 -12.81 -3.17
CA GLN A 132 14.69 -11.98 -4.03
C GLN A 132 14.83 -10.60 -3.44
N LYS A 133 15.87 -9.87 -3.84
CA LYS A 133 16.17 -8.54 -3.33
C LYS A 133 16.31 -7.56 -4.47
N ILE A 134 15.73 -6.39 -4.30
CA ILE A 134 15.87 -5.29 -5.25
C ILE A 134 16.09 -3.98 -4.50
N LYS A 135 17.06 -3.18 -4.94
CA LYS A 135 17.39 -1.92 -4.31
C LYS A 135 16.51 -0.80 -4.82
N LEU A 136 15.86 -0.09 -3.91
CA LEU A 136 15.11 1.11 -4.22
C LEU A 136 16.08 2.27 -4.55
N PRO A 137 15.88 3.02 -5.64
CA PRO A 137 16.66 4.21 -5.92
C PRO A 137 16.56 5.25 -4.78
N LYS A 138 17.67 5.98 -4.54
CA LYS A 138 17.74 6.98 -3.46
C LYS A 138 16.84 8.21 -3.71
N ASP A 139 16.50 8.45 -4.95
CA ASP A 139 15.63 9.54 -5.43
C ASP A 139 14.17 9.10 -5.63
N PHE A 140 13.82 7.87 -5.26
CA PHE A 140 12.46 7.37 -5.38
C PHE A 140 11.62 7.86 -4.20
N GLU A 141 10.50 8.51 -4.50
CA GLU A 141 9.56 9.04 -3.50
C GLU A 141 8.10 8.75 -3.86
N GLY A 142 7.27 8.63 -2.83
CA GLY A 142 5.85 8.33 -2.97
C GLY A 142 5.56 6.84 -3.07
N ASN A 143 4.48 6.48 -3.75
CA ASN A 143 4.14 5.08 -3.95
C ASN A 143 4.84 4.48 -5.18
N GLY A 144 5.02 3.18 -5.16
CA GLY A 144 5.54 2.40 -6.27
C GLY A 144 5.00 0.99 -6.29
N TYR A 145 5.42 0.24 -7.29
CA TYR A 145 5.00 -1.14 -7.51
C TYR A 145 6.22 -1.99 -7.79
N VAL A 146 6.32 -3.10 -7.07
CA VAL A 146 7.22 -4.18 -7.44
C VAL A 146 6.47 -5.05 -8.43
N ASN A 147 6.95 -5.13 -9.67
CA ASN A 147 6.41 -5.99 -10.70
C ASN A 147 7.40 -7.14 -10.93
N VAL A 148 6.90 -8.36 -11.01
CA VAL A 148 7.69 -9.54 -11.30
C VAL A 148 7.11 -10.25 -12.50
N GLN A 149 7.93 -10.43 -13.51
CA GLN A 149 7.63 -11.29 -14.66
C GLN A 149 8.50 -12.54 -14.56
N PHE A 150 7.91 -13.70 -14.73
CA PHE A 150 8.58 -14.97 -14.51
C PHE A 150 8.28 -15.95 -15.65
N ILE A 151 9.32 -16.49 -16.24
CA ILE A 151 9.25 -17.42 -17.36
C ILE A 151 9.65 -18.80 -16.86
N ARG A 152 8.83 -19.77 -17.20
CA ARG A 152 9.05 -21.18 -16.89
C ARG A 152 10.34 -21.69 -17.51
N ASP A 153 11.09 -22.50 -16.75
CA ASP A 153 12.25 -23.24 -17.29
C ASP A 153 11.78 -24.19 -18.42
N PRO A 154 12.44 -24.20 -19.58
CA PRO A 154 12.08 -25.10 -20.70
C PRO A 154 12.10 -26.58 -20.33
N GLY A 155 12.92 -26.98 -19.35
CA GLY A 155 13.00 -28.34 -18.84
C GLY A 155 11.94 -28.71 -17.79
N SER A 156 11.00 -27.82 -17.49
CA SER A 156 9.94 -28.09 -16.51
C SER A 156 8.83 -28.97 -17.09
N ASP A 157 8.38 -29.95 -16.31
CA ASP A 157 7.28 -30.86 -16.67
C ASP A 157 5.89 -30.19 -16.63
N GLU A 158 5.79 -28.93 -16.18
CA GLU A 158 4.53 -28.19 -16.07
C GLU A 158 4.10 -27.56 -17.41
N ILE A 159 3.81 -28.40 -18.41
CA ILE A 159 3.48 -27.95 -19.76
C ILE A 159 2.05 -27.41 -19.92
N PHE A 160 1.16 -27.67 -18.97
CA PHE A 160 -0.27 -27.29 -19.05
C PHE A 160 -0.58 -25.89 -18.51
N MET A 161 0.41 -25.20 -17.98
CA MET A 161 0.27 -23.83 -17.47
C MET A 161 0.91 -22.82 -18.43
N SER A 162 0.44 -21.57 -18.38
CA SER A 162 1.09 -20.47 -19.12
C SER A 162 2.59 -20.45 -18.82
N PRO A 163 3.46 -20.38 -19.83
CA PRO A 163 4.91 -20.29 -19.61
C PRO A 163 5.34 -18.95 -18.99
N LEU A 164 4.46 -17.96 -18.98
CA LEU A 164 4.66 -16.67 -18.34
C LEU A 164 3.72 -16.53 -17.16
N SER A 165 4.29 -16.15 -16.01
CA SER A 165 3.58 -15.73 -14.81
C SER A 165 3.99 -14.31 -14.47
N TYR A 166 3.08 -13.56 -13.87
CA TYR A 166 3.38 -12.20 -13.39
C TYR A 166 2.67 -11.93 -12.07
N GLY A 167 3.20 -10.98 -11.33
CA GLY A 167 2.62 -10.49 -10.10
C GLY A 167 3.04 -9.05 -9.83
N VAL A 168 2.20 -8.31 -9.12
CA VAL A 168 2.45 -6.92 -8.75
C VAL A 168 2.14 -6.71 -7.27
N ALA A 169 3.06 -6.08 -6.55
CA ALA A 169 2.88 -5.71 -5.15
C ALA A 169 3.11 -4.21 -4.93
N PRO A 170 2.14 -3.47 -4.38
CA PRO A 170 2.29 -2.05 -4.11
C PRO A 170 3.12 -1.82 -2.84
N PHE A 171 3.86 -0.71 -2.82
CA PHE A 171 4.57 -0.19 -1.66
C PHE A 171 4.55 1.34 -1.64
N ALA A 172 4.98 1.94 -0.52
CA ALA A 172 5.18 3.37 -0.39
C ALA A 172 6.55 3.69 0.20
N THR A 173 7.00 4.93 0.02
CA THR A 173 8.17 5.45 0.72
C THR A 173 7.75 6.44 1.80
N SER A 174 8.52 6.47 2.89
CA SER A 174 8.35 7.45 3.96
C SER A 174 8.57 8.86 3.44
N LEU A 175 7.66 9.75 3.78
CA LEU A 175 7.73 11.18 3.47
C LEU A 175 8.31 12.02 4.63
N ALA A 176 8.94 11.37 5.62
CA ALA A 176 9.48 12.07 6.79
C ALA A 176 10.49 13.16 6.40
N GLN A 177 11.30 12.94 5.37
CA GLN A 177 12.25 13.94 4.85
C GLN A 177 11.57 15.12 4.14
N ARG A 178 10.30 14.95 3.74
CA ARG A 178 9.47 15.97 3.12
C ARG A 178 8.57 16.70 4.10
N THR A 179 8.62 16.32 5.37
CA THR A 179 7.82 16.93 6.44
C THR A 179 8.66 17.97 7.19
N ASN A 180 8.15 19.20 7.28
CA ASN A 180 8.68 20.23 8.16
C ASN A 180 7.76 20.35 9.36
N THR A 181 8.27 20.00 10.54
CA THR A 181 7.46 20.06 11.77
C THR A 181 7.22 21.51 12.16
N LEU A 182 5.95 21.89 12.25
CA LEU A 182 5.51 23.20 12.70
C LEU A 182 4.86 23.10 14.07
N LYS A 183 5.12 24.08 14.93
CA LYS A 183 4.41 24.26 16.18
C LYS A 183 3.76 25.63 16.18
N LEU A 184 2.43 25.63 16.11
CA LEU A 184 1.62 26.85 16.17
C LEU A 184 0.99 26.96 17.57
N THR A 185 1.18 28.08 18.22
CA THR A 185 0.60 28.36 19.54
C THR A 185 -0.18 29.67 19.51
N ALA A 186 -1.35 29.65 20.15
CA ALA A 186 -2.20 30.83 20.35
C ALA A 186 -2.92 30.69 21.70
N PRO A 187 -3.38 31.78 22.32
CA PRO A 187 -4.24 31.71 23.49
C PRO A 187 -5.54 30.97 23.21
N GLU A 188 -5.99 30.14 24.14
CA GLU A 188 -7.28 29.44 24.04
C GLU A 188 -8.48 30.39 24.08
N LEU A 189 -8.34 31.52 24.77
CA LEU A 189 -9.38 32.52 24.91
C LEU A 189 -8.83 33.91 24.61
N THR A 190 -9.61 34.70 23.88
CA THR A 190 -9.37 36.13 23.65
C THR A 190 -10.71 36.86 23.68
N LYS A 191 -10.69 38.16 23.96
CA LYS A 191 -11.89 39.01 23.95
C LYS A 191 -11.96 39.82 22.66
N PRO A 192 -13.16 40.14 22.17
CA PRO A 192 -13.33 41.14 21.12
C PRO A 192 -12.54 42.42 21.42
N GLY A 193 -11.96 43.04 20.41
CA GLY A 193 -11.10 44.22 20.55
C GLY A 193 -9.67 43.94 21.03
N GLN A 194 -9.37 42.76 21.54
CA GLN A 194 -8.02 42.41 22.00
C GLN A 194 -7.13 41.90 20.88
N VAL A 195 -5.82 42.02 21.12
CA VAL A 195 -4.82 41.48 20.18
C VAL A 195 -4.58 40.00 20.47
N LEU A 196 -4.94 39.16 19.53
CA LEU A 196 -4.58 37.73 19.48
C LEU A 196 -3.12 37.61 19.06
N LYS A 197 -2.26 37.14 19.95
CA LYS A 197 -0.86 36.83 19.65
C LYS A 197 -0.73 35.39 19.28
N MET A 198 -0.20 35.11 18.11
CA MET A 198 0.06 33.77 17.58
C MET A 198 1.56 33.60 17.37
N LYS A 199 2.08 32.43 17.62
CA LYS A 199 3.50 32.14 17.54
C LYS A 199 3.71 30.86 16.74
N LEU A 200 4.47 30.97 15.66
CA LEU A 200 4.87 29.84 14.82
C LEU A 200 6.33 29.52 15.07
N THR A 201 6.61 28.26 15.36
CA THR A 201 7.97 27.70 15.43
C THR A 201 8.12 26.66 14.34
N ALA A 202 9.20 26.74 13.56
CA ALA A 202 9.55 25.80 12.52
C ALA A 202 10.93 25.19 12.80
N GLU A 203 11.06 23.88 12.62
CA GLU A 203 12.35 23.18 12.81
C GLU A 203 13.37 23.57 11.75
N GLN A 204 12.92 23.89 10.55
CA GLN A 204 13.78 24.27 9.44
C GLN A 204 13.40 25.67 8.93
N PRO A 205 14.38 26.46 8.43
CA PRO A 205 14.06 27.70 7.74
C PRO A 205 13.05 27.48 6.64
N THR A 206 11.99 28.30 6.62
CA THR A 206 10.85 28.06 5.76
C THR A 206 10.13 29.37 5.41
N ARG A 207 9.38 29.37 4.31
CA ARG A 207 8.39 30.40 4.01
C ARG A 207 7.03 29.91 4.49
N ALA A 208 6.36 30.71 5.29
CA ALA A 208 5.11 30.34 5.92
C ALA A 208 4.02 31.36 5.71
N VAL A 209 2.79 30.89 5.84
CA VAL A 209 1.59 31.71 5.95
C VAL A 209 0.88 31.29 7.23
N VAL A 210 0.52 32.26 8.08
CA VAL A 210 -0.35 32.05 9.22
C VAL A 210 -1.68 32.74 8.95
N PHE A 211 -2.76 32.05 9.20
CA PHE A 211 -4.10 32.59 9.01
C PHE A 211 -5.05 32.16 10.13
N ALA A 212 -5.96 33.07 10.51
CA ALA A 212 -7.01 32.79 11.47
C ALA A 212 -8.36 33.12 10.84
N ILE A 213 -9.28 32.16 10.86
CA ILE A 213 -10.58 32.28 10.20
C ILE A 213 -11.69 31.88 11.15
N ASP A 214 -12.82 32.57 11.06
CA ASP A 214 -14.05 32.21 11.74
C ASP A 214 -14.44 30.76 11.46
N GLU A 215 -14.47 29.92 12.49
CA GLU A 215 -14.81 28.52 12.42
C GLU A 215 -16.18 28.29 11.79
N GLY A 216 -17.16 29.16 12.02
CA GLY A 216 -18.49 29.04 11.43
C GLY A 216 -18.47 29.09 9.90
N ILE A 217 -17.54 29.88 9.32
CA ILE A 217 -17.35 29.92 7.86
C ILE A 217 -16.71 28.65 7.36
N LEU A 218 -15.68 28.16 8.04
CA LEU A 218 -15.00 26.93 7.68
C LEU A 218 -15.96 25.72 7.71
N GLN A 219 -16.89 25.69 8.69
CA GLN A 219 -17.91 24.65 8.76
C GLN A 219 -18.90 24.73 7.61
N VAL A 220 -19.40 25.93 7.27
CA VAL A 220 -20.30 26.12 6.12
C VAL A 220 -19.62 25.76 4.82
N ALA A 221 -18.35 26.12 4.65
CA ALA A 221 -17.54 25.77 3.50
C ALA A 221 -17.10 24.30 3.47
N ARG A 222 -17.34 23.53 4.54
CA ARG A 222 -16.82 22.17 4.74
C ARG A 222 -15.31 22.10 4.54
N TYR A 223 -14.62 23.13 5.01
CA TYR A 223 -13.18 23.25 4.86
C TYR A 223 -12.48 22.16 5.68
N GLN A 224 -11.58 21.44 5.03
CA GLN A 224 -10.64 20.54 5.68
C GLN A 224 -9.25 21.18 5.70
N ASN A 225 -8.47 20.88 6.73
CA ASN A 225 -7.09 21.36 6.78
C ASN A 225 -6.35 20.90 5.53
N ALA A 226 -5.60 21.81 4.94
CA ALA A 226 -4.76 21.47 3.80
C ALA A 226 -3.74 20.40 4.21
N ASP A 227 -3.62 19.37 3.42
CA ASP A 227 -2.54 18.39 3.51
C ASP A 227 -1.74 18.40 2.19
N PRO A 228 -0.74 19.28 2.10
CA PRO A 228 0.06 19.39 0.89
C PRO A 228 0.85 18.12 0.57
N LEU A 229 1.30 17.37 1.59
CA LEU A 229 2.00 16.11 1.36
C LEU A 229 1.08 15.07 0.72
N ALA A 230 -0.11 14.89 1.27
CA ALA A 230 -1.11 13.99 0.67
C ALA A 230 -1.51 14.43 -0.74
N PHE A 231 -1.55 15.73 -1.01
CA PHE A 231 -1.86 16.27 -2.34
C PHE A 231 -0.75 15.99 -3.35
N PHE A 232 0.52 16.31 -3.03
CA PHE A 232 1.63 16.13 -3.96
C PHE A 232 2.07 14.66 -4.11
N PHE A 233 1.93 13.86 -3.05
CA PHE A 233 2.27 12.45 -3.02
C PHE A 233 1.06 11.53 -3.03
N GLN A 234 -0.06 11.99 -3.59
CA GLN A 234 -1.21 11.12 -3.78
C GLN A 234 -0.84 9.86 -4.56
N LYS A 235 -1.50 8.75 -4.25
CA LYS A 235 -1.23 7.47 -4.86
C LYS A 235 -1.40 7.54 -6.38
N ARG A 236 -0.33 7.27 -7.11
CA ARG A 236 -0.32 7.17 -8.57
C ARG A 236 -0.56 5.74 -9.02
N ALA A 237 -1.24 5.58 -10.15
CA ALA A 237 -1.44 4.29 -10.78
C ALA A 237 -0.12 3.73 -11.36
N LEU A 238 -0.10 2.43 -11.64
CA LEU A 238 0.94 1.81 -12.44
C LEU A 238 0.67 2.14 -13.91
N GLU A 239 1.54 2.95 -14.51
CA GLU A 239 1.40 3.43 -15.88
C GLU A 239 2.29 2.67 -16.88
N VAL A 240 3.24 1.87 -16.38
CA VAL A 240 4.11 1.04 -17.22
C VAL A 240 3.29 -0.04 -17.89
N LYS A 241 3.35 -0.10 -19.21
CA LYS A 241 2.72 -1.15 -20.00
C LYS A 241 3.76 -2.20 -20.34
N SER A 242 3.52 -3.42 -19.88
CA SER A 242 4.34 -4.57 -20.25
C SER A 242 3.78 -5.22 -21.51
N ALA A 243 4.65 -5.49 -22.46
CA ALA A 243 4.33 -6.24 -23.67
C ALA A 243 5.20 -7.50 -23.71
N GLN A 244 4.63 -8.60 -24.18
CA GLN A 244 5.35 -9.86 -24.35
C GLN A 244 5.29 -10.29 -25.81
N ILE A 245 6.36 -10.91 -26.27
CA ILE A 245 6.47 -11.47 -27.62
C ILE A 245 6.31 -13.00 -27.63
N LEU A 246 5.94 -13.60 -26.50
CA LEU A 246 5.77 -15.05 -26.38
C LEU A 246 4.76 -15.61 -27.40
N ASP A 247 3.74 -14.83 -27.73
CA ASP A 247 2.75 -15.18 -28.76
C ASP A 247 3.36 -15.35 -30.17
N LEU A 248 4.49 -14.67 -30.42
CA LEU A 248 5.23 -14.77 -31.68
C LEU A 248 6.18 -15.95 -31.69
N ILE A 249 6.67 -16.36 -30.50
CA ILE A 249 7.64 -17.47 -30.33
C ILE A 249 6.91 -18.79 -30.14
N LEU A 250 5.73 -18.77 -29.51
CA LEU A 250 4.91 -19.95 -29.20
C LEU A 250 3.47 -19.76 -29.72
N PRO A 251 3.24 -19.83 -31.04
CA PRO A 251 1.94 -19.54 -31.66
C PRO A 251 0.82 -20.50 -31.22
N GLU A 252 1.15 -21.71 -30.74
CA GLU A 252 0.18 -22.69 -30.25
C GLU A 252 -0.53 -22.24 -28.96
N PHE A 253 0.09 -21.39 -28.16
CA PHE A 253 -0.47 -20.83 -26.93
C PHE A 253 -1.65 -19.86 -27.22
N LYS A 254 -1.62 -19.16 -28.34
CA LYS A 254 -2.69 -18.25 -28.78
C LYS A 254 -4.04 -18.93 -28.98
N ARG A 255 -4.06 -20.19 -29.38
CA ARG A 255 -5.29 -20.97 -29.63
C ARG A 255 -6.02 -21.32 -28.33
N LEU A 256 -5.31 -21.46 -27.22
CA LEU A 256 -5.90 -21.79 -25.90
C LEU A 256 -6.48 -20.55 -25.18
N MET A 257 -5.94 -19.36 -25.44
CA MET A 257 -6.39 -18.10 -24.77
C MET A 257 -7.58 -17.44 -25.45
N ALA A 258 -7.82 -17.67 -26.73
CA ALA A 258 -8.91 -17.05 -27.48
C ALA A 258 -10.34 -17.50 -27.06
N ALA A 259 -10.43 -18.51 -26.17
CA ALA A 259 -11.70 -19.07 -25.71
C ALA A 259 -12.25 -18.44 -24.40
N ALA A 260 -11.59 -17.44 -23.82
CA ALA A 260 -11.98 -16.93 -22.50
C ALA A 260 -11.78 -15.41 -22.36
N ALA A 261 -12.69 -14.63 -22.90
CA ALA A 261 -12.83 -13.22 -22.54
C ALA A 261 -14.29 -12.81 -22.42
N PRO A 262 -14.75 -12.29 -21.29
CA PRO A 262 -15.91 -11.42 -21.24
C PRO A 262 -15.51 -9.99 -20.82
N GLY A 263 -16.12 -9.01 -21.48
CA GLY A 263 -15.97 -7.60 -21.20
C GLY A 263 -16.89 -7.11 -20.07
N GLY A 264 -16.62 -5.93 -19.59
CA GLY A 264 -17.47 -5.24 -18.62
C GLY A 264 -17.19 -3.76 -18.58
N ASP A 265 -18.26 -3.01 -18.53
CA ASP A 265 -18.41 -1.59 -18.79
C ASP A 265 -18.46 -0.72 -17.54
N GLU A 266 -18.29 0.55 -17.78
CA GLU A 266 -18.16 1.71 -16.90
C GLU A 266 -19.46 2.36 -16.44
N ALA A 267 -19.38 3.26 -15.47
CA ALA A 267 -19.92 4.63 -15.58
C ALA A 267 -19.66 5.48 -14.33
N GLY A 268 -19.14 6.68 -14.53
CA GLY A 268 -19.02 7.71 -13.52
C GLY A 268 -20.08 8.78 -13.62
N ALA A 269 -20.44 9.42 -12.51
CA ALA A 269 -21.28 10.61 -12.48
C ALA A 269 -20.73 11.67 -11.54
N ASN A 270 -20.50 12.85 -12.10
CA ASN A 270 -20.12 14.07 -11.38
C ASN A 270 -21.35 14.82 -10.87
N ALA A 271 -21.39 15.10 -9.59
CA ALA A 271 -22.37 16.02 -9.00
C ALA A 271 -21.68 17.33 -8.60
N ARG A 272 -22.09 18.43 -9.20
CA ARG A 272 -21.73 19.79 -8.79
C ARG A 272 -22.71 20.28 -7.74
N ASN A 273 -22.21 20.58 -6.54
CA ASN A 273 -23.01 21.20 -5.48
C ASN A 273 -22.90 22.73 -5.57
N LEU A 274 -24.01 23.36 -5.83
CA LEU A 274 -24.20 24.81 -5.73
C LEU A 274 -24.59 25.16 -4.29
N ASN A 275 -23.87 26.11 -3.67
CA ASN A 275 -24.12 26.58 -2.33
C ASN A 275 -25.18 27.70 -2.33
N PRO A 276 -26.35 27.55 -1.67
CA PRO A 276 -27.47 28.50 -1.77
C PRO A 276 -27.50 29.59 -0.70
N PHE A 277 -26.51 29.73 0.18
CA PHE A 277 -26.58 30.68 1.29
C PHE A 277 -25.76 31.94 1.06
N LYS A 278 -26.48 33.07 0.77
CA LYS A 278 -25.92 34.42 0.94
C LYS A 278 -26.10 34.87 2.39
N ARG A 279 -25.02 35.00 3.13
CA ARG A 279 -25.01 35.64 4.46
C ARG A 279 -25.18 37.15 4.27
N LYS A 280 -26.26 37.72 4.81
CA LYS A 280 -26.36 39.16 5.15
C LYS A 280 -25.89 39.31 6.61
N GLY A 281 -24.70 39.85 6.81
CA GLY A 281 -24.15 40.04 8.14
C GLY A 281 -22.79 40.73 8.06
N GLU A 282 -22.28 41.17 9.19
CA GLU A 282 -20.95 41.75 9.34
C GLU A 282 -19.84 40.89 8.74
N ALA A 283 -18.75 41.54 8.29
CA ALA A 283 -17.64 40.86 7.68
C ALA A 283 -17.05 39.80 8.64
N PRO A 284 -16.73 38.61 8.15
CA PRO A 284 -16.15 37.57 8.99
C PRO A 284 -14.80 37.99 9.56
N ALA A 285 -14.45 37.48 10.74
CA ALA A 285 -13.12 37.66 11.31
C ALA A 285 -12.13 36.80 10.47
N VAL A 286 -11.20 37.46 9.80
CA VAL A 286 -10.18 36.84 8.98
C VAL A 286 -8.86 37.55 9.16
N TYR A 287 -7.83 36.78 9.43
CA TYR A 287 -6.44 37.19 9.43
C TYR A 287 -5.62 36.42 8.41
N TRP A 288 -4.72 37.13 7.75
CA TRP A 288 -3.77 36.60 6.80
C TRP A 288 -2.41 37.29 6.96
N SER A 289 -1.36 36.54 7.30
CA SER A 289 -0.01 37.09 7.53
C SER A 289 0.71 37.58 6.28
N GLY A 290 0.22 37.18 5.10
CA GLY A 290 1.07 37.15 3.91
C GLY A 290 2.08 36.02 3.97
N ILE A 291 2.92 35.91 2.91
CA ILE A 291 4.03 34.97 2.89
C ILE A 291 5.20 35.60 3.63
N VAL A 292 5.69 34.93 4.65
CA VAL A 292 6.78 35.43 5.53
C VAL A 292 7.87 34.38 5.68
N ASP A 293 9.12 34.85 5.82
CA ASP A 293 10.23 33.96 6.16
C ASP A 293 10.24 33.72 7.69
N VAL A 294 10.39 32.45 8.06
CA VAL A 294 10.46 31.96 9.43
C VAL A 294 11.73 31.13 9.59
N SER A 295 12.59 31.53 10.52
CA SER A 295 13.79 30.81 10.94
C SER A 295 13.73 30.65 12.44
N GLY A 296 13.41 29.46 12.92
CA GLY A 296 13.12 29.19 14.32
C GLY A 296 11.73 29.66 14.70
N GLU A 297 11.58 30.85 15.34
CA GLU A 297 10.35 31.32 15.92
C GLU A 297 9.94 32.70 15.36
N LYS A 298 8.63 32.88 15.10
CA LYS A 298 8.06 34.16 14.67
C LYS A 298 6.69 34.40 15.30
N GLU A 299 6.48 35.64 15.79
CA GLU A 299 5.21 36.06 16.33
C GLU A 299 4.37 36.81 15.30
N PHE A 300 3.05 36.69 15.46
CA PHE A 300 2.02 37.33 14.67
C PHE A 300 0.98 37.94 15.61
N ALA A 301 0.42 39.05 15.22
CA ALA A 301 -0.59 39.76 16.00
C ALA A 301 -1.81 40.07 15.14
N TYR A 302 -2.99 39.81 15.66
CA TYR A 302 -4.26 40.09 15.02
C TYR A 302 -5.22 40.73 16.01
N THR A 303 -5.74 41.92 15.71
CA THR A 303 -6.78 42.54 16.52
C THR A 303 -8.11 41.90 16.17
N VAL A 304 -8.70 41.18 17.13
CA VAL A 304 -10.01 40.55 16.96
C VAL A 304 -11.06 41.64 16.84
N PRO A 305 -11.95 41.64 15.82
CA PRO A 305 -12.98 42.65 15.67
C PRO A 305 -13.91 42.71 16.88
N ASP A 306 -14.35 43.93 17.26
CA ASP A 306 -15.20 44.16 18.43
C ASP A 306 -16.55 43.45 18.38
N HIS A 307 -17.05 43.21 17.17
CA HIS A 307 -18.32 42.50 16.90
C HIS A 307 -18.18 40.98 16.86
N PHE A 308 -16.95 40.46 16.86
CA PHE A 308 -16.73 39.02 16.69
C PHE A 308 -17.03 38.27 18.00
N ASN A 309 -17.97 37.36 17.92
CA ASN A 309 -18.29 36.42 19.00
C ASN A 309 -18.38 35.00 18.43
N GLY A 310 -17.33 34.19 18.58
CA GLY A 310 -17.23 32.88 18.01
C GLY A 310 -15.87 32.25 18.21
N THR A 311 -15.57 31.20 17.45
CA THR A 311 -14.30 30.51 17.49
C THR A 311 -13.47 30.89 16.26
N LEU A 312 -12.19 31.23 16.49
CA LEU A 312 -11.20 31.39 15.43
C LEU A 312 -10.37 30.11 15.32
N ARG A 313 -10.31 29.54 14.12
CA ARG A 313 -9.33 28.50 13.82
C ARG A 313 -8.06 29.14 13.30
N VAL A 314 -6.96 28.93 14.03
CA VAL A 314 -5.62 29.40 13.63
C VAL A 314 -4.88 28.27 12.95
N MET A 315 -4.34 28.55 11.79
CA MET A 315 -3.67 27.56 10.93
C MET A 315 -2.38 28.14 10.37
N ALA A 316 -1.43 27.28 10.05
CA ALA A 316 -0.21 27.65 9.36
C ALA A 316 0.11 26.65 8.27
N VAL A 317 0.68 27.13 7.18
CA VAL A 317 1.28 26.29 6.13
C VAL A 317 2.68 26.84 5.86
N ALA A 318 3.64 25.95 5.75
CA ALA A 318 5.01 26.33 5.49
C ALA A 318 5.62 25.46 4.39
N VAL A 319 6.54 26.03 3.63
CA VAL A 319 7.26 25.34 2.55
C VAL A 319 8.70 25.84 2.50
N ASN A 320 9.63 24.93 2.26
CA ASN A 320 10.99 25.23 1.85
C ASN A 320 11.34 24.42 0.58
N GLU A 321 12.60 24.42 0.14
CA GLU A 321 13.03 23.72 -1.08
C GLU A 321 12.80 22.19 -1.03
N GLY A 322 12.75 21.60 0.16
CA GLY A 322 12.71 20.16 0.34
C GLY A 322 11.51 19.62 1.11
N SER A 323 10.78 20.46 1.85
CA SER A 323 9.75 20.00 2.78
C SER A 323 8.57 20.93 2.90
N VAL A 324 7.47 20.39 3.41
CA VAL A 324 6.19 21.08 3.65
C VAL A 324 5.73 20.80 5.07
N GLY A 325 5.13 21.79 5.71
CA GLY A 325 4.53 21.67 7.05
C GLY A 325 3.15 22.32 7.12
N VAL A 326 2.28 21.75 7.94
CA VAL A 326 0.93 22.27 8.29
C VAL A 326 0.65 22.06 9.76
#